data_140ef7921f3dc7f7d82284b2b76e90e8
#
_entry.id   140ef7921f3dc7f7d82284b2b76e90e8
#
_cell.length_a   1.000
_cell.length_b   1.000
_cell.length_c   1.000
_cell.angle_alpha   90.00
_cell.angle_beta   90.00
_cell.angle_gamma   90.00
#
_symmetry.space_group_name_H-M   'P 1'
#
loop_
_entity.id
_entity.type
_entity.pdbx_description
1 polymer ?
#
loop_
_entity_poly.entity_id
_entity_poly.type
_entity_poly.pdbx_seq_one_letter_code
_entity_poly.pdbx_strand_id
1 'polypeptide(L)'
;MRIVVEVSQDHGIEIPRTFRLNGDRIEVVEVLDQWYGSDYRYCKVKGGDGALYILRLDESRSEWHLTMFTSARAQASQRSQSRAKQ
;
A
#
# COMPACT_ATOMS: atom_id res chain seq x y z
N MET A 1 3.03 -7.31 -9.18
CA MET A 1 4.20 -7.97 -8.55
C MET A 1 3.77 -8.58 -7.23
N ARG A 2 3.98 -9.87 -7.08
CA ARG A 2 3.64 -10.58 -5.85
C ARG A 2 4.58 -10.18 -4.71
N ILE A 3 4.03 -9.93 -3.53
CA ILE A 3 4.80 -9.55 -2.35
C ILE A 3 4.40 -10.43 -1.16
N VAL A 4 5.27 -10.50 -0.18
CA VAL A 4 5.00 -11.18 1.09
C VAL A 4 4.56 -10.11 2.09
N VAL A 5 3.37 -10.25 2.66
CA VAL A 5 2.80 -9.29 3.58
C VAL A 5 2.52 -9.96 4.92
N GLU A 6 3.00 -9.34 6.00
CA GLU A 6 2.62 -9.73 7.35
C GLU A 6 1.39 -8.92 7.75
N VAL A 7 0.38 -9.58 8.27
CA VAL A 7 -0.90 -8.95 8.59
C VAL A 7 -1.22 -9.09 10.06
N SER A 8 -2.08 -8.20 10.57
CA SER A 8 -2.74 -8.36 11.85
C SER A 8 -4.24 -8.47 11.60
N GLN A 9 -4.96 -9.04 12.57
CA GLN A 9 -6.41 -9.16 12.50
C GLN A 9 -7.05 -8.02 13.28
N ASP A 10 -7.98 -7.35 12.64
CA ASP A 10 -8.78 -6.31 13.28
C ASP A 10 -10.24 -6.55 12.92
N HIS A 11 -11.05 -7.01 13.89
CA HIS A 11 -12.46 -7.35 13.69
C HIS A 11 -12.66 -8.37 12.55
N GLY A 12 -11.75 -9.35 12.46
CA GLY A 12 -11.80 -10.39 11.44
C GLY A 12 -11.28 -9.98 10.08
N ILE A 13 -10.74 -8.76 9.95
CA ILE A 13 -10.18 -8.25 8.70
C ILE A 13 -8.66 -8.22 8.81
N GLU A 14 -7.98 -8.73 7.80
CA GLU A 14 -6.52 -8.67 7.72
C GLU A 14 -6.06 -7.26 7.38
N ILE A 15 -5.22 -6.69 8.23
CA ILE A 15 -4.63 -5.37 8.03
C ILE A 15 -3.14 -5.54 7.76
N PRO A 16 -2.61 -5.04 6.64
CA PRO A 16 -1.18 -5.18 6.35
C PRO A 16 -0.35 -4.38 7.36
N ARG A 17 0.67 -5.02 7.90
CA ARG A 17 1.59 -4.41 8.87
C ARG A 17 2.96 -4.16 8.29
N THR A 18 3.50 -5.15 7.58
CA THR A 18 4.78 -5.04 6.90
C THR A 18 4.70 -5.80 5.60
N PHE A 19 5.55 -5.43 4.66
CA PHE A 19 5.70 -6.20 3.44
C PHE A 19 7.15 -6.07 2.94
N ARG A 20 7.53 -6.99 2.07
CA ARG A 20 8.88 -6.98 1.49
C ARG A 20 8.83 -6.55 0.04
N LEU A 21 9.73 -5.64 -0.31
CA LEU A 21 9.86 -5.13 -1.67
C LEU A 21 11.36 -5.09 -2.01
N ASN A 22 11.75 -5.86 -3.01
CA ASN A 22 13.15 -5.93 -3.47
C ASN A 22 14.13 -6.25 -2.33
N GLY A 23 13.71 -7.15 -1.42
CA GLY A 23 14.54 -7.53 -0.28
C GLY A 23 14.46 -6.61 0.93
N ASP A 24 13.83 -5.45 0.79
CA ASP A 24 13.66 -4.51 1.89
C ASP A 24 12.34 -4.75 2.62
N ARG A 25 12.39 -4.62 3.93
CA ARG A 25 11.20 -4.69 4.76
C ARG A 25 10.60 -3.30 4.90
N ILE A 26 9.36 -3.15 4.49
CA ILE A 26 8.64 -1.87 4.56
C ILE A 26 7.58 -1.98 5.66
N GLU A 27 7.61 -1.09 6.62
CA GLU A 27 6.56 -1.02 7.64
C GLU A 27 5.41 -0.15 7.14
N VAL A 28 4.18 -0.62 7.37
CA VAL A 28 2.98 0.17 7.08
C VAL A 28 2.72 1.05 8.30
N VAL A 29 2.91 2.35 8.13
CA VAL A 29 2.70 3.31 9.22
C VAL A 29 1.27 3.82 9.26
N GLU A 30 0.57 3.73 8.13
CA GLU A 30 -0.83 4.18 8.08
C GLU A 30 -1.55 3.50 6.91
N VAL A 31 -2.77 3.06 7.13
CA VAL A 31 -3.68 2.60 6.07
C VAL A 31 -4.56 3.79 5.71
N LEU A 32 -4.39 4.30 4.50
CA LEU A 32 -5.04 5.54 4.06
C LEU A 32 -6.43 5.29 3.49
N ASP A 33 -6.62 4.16 2.80
CA ASP A 33 -7.88 3.84 2.18
C ASP A 33 -7.97 2.34 1.90
N GLN A 34 -9.19 1.84 1.79
CA GLN A 34 -9.47 0.44 1.43
C GLN A 34 -10.71 0.41 0.54
N TRP A 35 -10.66 -0.45 -0.48
CA TRP A 35 -11.83 -0.65 -1.35
C TRP A 35 -11.82 -2.07 -1.90
N TYR A 36 -12.95 -2.48 -2.48
CA TYR A 36 -13.13 -3.82 -3.00
C TYR A 36 -13.37 -3.80 -4.51
N GLY A 37 -12.67 -4.69 -5.23
CA GLY A 37 -13.02 -5.06 -6.58
C GLY A 37 -13.81 -6.37 -6.56
N SER A 38 -13.98 -7.03 -7.71
CA SER A 38 -14.80 -8.26 -7.80
C SER A 38 -14.26 -9.39 -6.92
N ASP A 39 -12.96 -9.66 -6.99
CA ASP A 39 -12.33 -10.76 -6.23
C ASP A 39 -11.14 -10.28 -5.44
N TYR A 40 -11.00 -8.96 -5.31
CA TYR A 40 -9.82 -8.36 -4.71
C TYR A 40 -10.20 -7.33 -3.67
N ARG A 41 -9.34 -7.18 -2.70
CA ARG A 41 -9.39 -6.07 -1.76
C ARG A 41 -8.14 -5.24 -1.95
N TYR A 42 -8.31 -3.93 -2.01
CA TYR A 42 -7.21 -2.99 -2.19
C TYR A 42 -6.99 -2.19 -0.92
N CYS A 43 -5.72 -1.97 -0.60
CA CYS A 43 -5.33 -1.12 0.52
C CYS A 43 -4.33 -0.10 0.03
N LYS A 44 -4.64 1.17 0.21
CA LYS A 44 -3.67 2.25 0.00
C LYS A 44 -2.99 2.52 1.33
N VAL A 45 -1.69 2.37 1.37
CA VAL A 45 -0.93 2.46 2.62
C VAL A 45 0.24 3.41 2.46
N LYS A 46 0.66 3.99 3.58
CA LYS A 46 1.89 4.77 3.67
C LYS A 46 2.94 3.90 4.34
N GLY A 47 4.10 3.77 3.70
CA GLY A 47 5.24 3.06 4.25
C GLY A 47 6.07 3.91 5.18
N GLY A 48 6.89 3.28 6.00
CA GLY A 48 7.83 3.97 6.87
C GLY A 48 8.88 4.76 6.12
N ASP A 49 9.07 4.45 4.84
CA ASP A 49 9.95 5.19 3.93
C ASP A 49 9.31 6.47 3.37
N GLY A 50 8.07 6.77 3.74
CA GLY A 50 7.33 7.93 3.27
C GLY A 50 6.64 7.73 1.92
N ALA A 51 6.80 6.59 1.28
CA ALA A 51 6.17 6.31 -0.01
C ALA A 51 4.73 5.82 0.18
N LEU A 52 3.93 5.96 -0.87
CA LEU A 52 2.57 5.42 -0.92
C LEU A 52 2.55 4.17 -1.78
N TYR A 53 1.80 3.18 -1.32
CA TYR A 53 1.68 1.90 -2.00
C TYR A 53 0.21 1.51 -2.10
N ILE A 54 -0.18 0.90 -3.20
CA ILE A 54 -1.47 0.25 -3.32
C ILE A 54 -1.23 -1.25 -3.36
N LEU A 55 -1.67 -1.93 -2.32
CA LEU A 55 -1.56 -3.37 -2.16
C LEU A 55 -2.88 -4.02 -2.52
N ARG A 56 -2.84 -5.11 -3.26
CA ARG A 56 -4.02 -5.85 -3.65
C ARG A 56 -3.97 -7.25 -3.05
N LEU A 57 -5.02 -7.61 -2.35
CA LEU A 57 -5.20 -8.97 -1.84
C LEU A 57 -6.12 -9.74 -2.77
N ASP A 58 -5.63 -10.82 -3.34
CA ASP A 58 -6.45 -11.81 -4.03
C ASP A 58 -7.01 -12.75 -2.95
N GLU A 59 -8.26 -12.55 -2.58
CA GLU A 59 -8.86 -13.28 -1.47
C GLU A 59 -9.02 -14.76 -1.74
N SER A 60 -9.24 -15.15 -3.00
CA SER A 60 -9.38 -16.55 -3.36
C SER A 60 -8.08 -17.34 -3.23
N ARG A 61 -6.94 -16.68 -3.37
CA ARG A 61 -5.61 -17.30 -3.30
C ARG A 61 -4.83 -16.90 -2.06
N SER A 62 -5.34 -15.96 -1.27
CA SER A 62 -4.65 -15.36 -0.13
C SER A 62 -3.27 -14.82 -0.54
N GLU A 63 -3.20 -14.17 -1.69
CA GLU A 63 -1.97 -13.62 -2.23
C GLU A 63 -2.04 -12.10 -2.30
N TRP A 64 -0.96 -11.46 -1.87
CA TRP A 64 -0.81 -10.02 -1.96
C TRP A 64 0.05 -9.63 -3.15
N HIS A 65 -0.33 -8.53 -3.80
CA HIS A 65 0.39 -7.98 -4.95
C HIS A 65 0.57 -6.48 -4.76
N LEU A 66 1.69 -5.97 -5.22
CA LEU A 66 1.89 -4.52 -5.34
C LEU A 66 1.38 -4.09 -6.70
N THR A 67 0.41 -3.18 -6.72
CA THR A 67 -0.19 -2.70 -7.97
C THR A 67 0.26 -1.29 -8.33
N MET A 68 0.59 -0.46 -7.34
CA MET A 68 1.03 0.91 -7.58
C MET A 68 1.95 1.37 -6.46
N PHE A 69 2.89 2.23 -6.80
CA PHE A 69 3.86 2.77 -5.88
C PHE A 69 4.19 4.21 -6.27
N THR A 70 4.20 5.11 -5.29
CA THR A 70 4.60 6.50 -5.49
C THR A 70 5.62 6.88 -4.42
N SER A 71 6.84 7.22 -4.83
CA SER A 71 7.90 7.58 -3.89
C SER A 71 7.59 8.89 -3.16
N ALA A 72 8.21 9.06 -1.99
CA ALA A 72 8.08 10.30 -1.23
C ALA A 72 8.51 11.51 -2.06
N ARG A 73 9.57 11.36 -2.85
CA ARG A 73 10.09 12.41 -3.71
C ARG A 73 9.07 12.81 -4.79
N ALA A 74 8.43 11.83 -5.41
CA ALA A 74 7.40 12.09 -6.42
C ALA A 74 6.20 12.79 -5.82
N GLN A 75 5.81 12.42 -4.59
CA GLN A 75 4.71 13.08 -3.89
C GLN A 75 5.02 14.55 -3.61
N ALA A 76 6.23 14.85 -3.16
CA ALA A 76 6.66 16.22 -2.90
C ALA A 76 6.62 17.05 -4.18
N SER A 77 7.07 16.49 -5.31
CA SER A 77 7.01 17.16 -6.60
C SER A 77 5.58 17.44 -7.03
N GLN A 78 4.69 16.48 -6.83
CA GLN A 78 3.27 16.65 -7.17
C GLN A 78 2.62 17.74 -6.34
N ARG A 79 2.93 17.81 -5.05
CA ARG A 79 2.42 18.87 -4.18
C ARG A 79 2.86 20.25 -4.64
N SER A 80 4.12 20.37 -5.00
CA SER A 80 4.68 21.63 -5.49
C SER A 80 3.97 22.08 -6.76
N GLN A 81 3.72 21.15 -7.68
CA GLN A 81 2.99 21.44 -8.92
C GLN A 81 1.57 21.90 -8.63
N SER A 82 0.89 21.24 -7.70
CA SER A 82 -0.47 21.63 -7.32
C SER A 82 -0.53 23.04 -6.78
N ARG A 83 0.43 23.42 -5.96
CA ARG A 83 0.50 24.79 -5.43
C ARG A 83 0.75 25.81 -6.52
N ALA A 84 1.58 25.47 -7.49
CA ALA A 84 1.90 26.38 -8.58
C ALA A 84 0.69 26.70 -9.45
N LYS A 85 -0.30 25.81 -9.49
CA LYS A 85 -1.51 26.00 -10.27
C LYS A 85 -2.52 26.92 -9.61
N GLN A 86 -2.34 27.19 -8.35
CA GLN A 86 -3.22 28.06 -7.59
C GLN A 86 -2.64 29.49 -7.60
#